data_99307897b4b2b24f1f8a43ee536cce86
#
_entry.id   99307897b4b2b24f1f8a43ee536cce86
#
_cell.length_a   1.000
_cell.length_b   1.000
_cell.length_c   1.000
_cell.angle_alpha   90.00
_cell.angle_beta   90.00
_cell.angle_gamma   90.00
#
_symmetry.space_group_name_H-M   'P 1'
#
loop_
_entity.id
_entity.type
_entity.pdbx_description
1 polymer ?
#
loop_
_entity_poly.entity_id
_entity_poly.type
_entity_poly.pdbx_seq_one_letter_code
_entity_poly.pdbx_strand_id
1 'polypeptide(L)'
;MHPKQNIYSISLPINDSLMQRIPDSELIINSRGAIYHLDVRPEELATTIIVVGDPERVKKVSVHFDTIEHQLQHREFITHTGYIGNKHISVISTGIGPDNIDIVFNELDALAKIDFETRAIKKELTKLNIIRFGTSGSLQADIPVDSFVASTHGLGLDNLLNFYAYQKSDSDKAMIDAFITQTKLDTAITNPYAFSGSDMLLKKFSEGFQKGITVTCLGFFGPQGRVLRLGLASPGLVDKLTHFKVSDSVIIKIEMGKLINKAGAC
;
A
#
# COMPACT_ATOMS: atom_id res chain seq x y z
N MET A 1 -25.84 1.09 -23.93
CA MET A 1 -24.66 0.21 -23.74
C MET A 1 -23.99 0.66 -22.49
N HIS A 2 -24.09 -0.10 -21.38
CA HIS A 2 -23.38 0.19 -20.15
C HIS A 2 -21.91 -0.22 -20.32
N PRO A 3 -20.94 0.63 -19.96
CA PRO A 3 -19.54 0.21 -19.96
C PRO A 3 -19.38 -0.87 -18.89
N LYS A 4 -18.86 -2.03 -19.30
CA LYS A 4 -18.45 -3.09 -18.38
C LYS A 4 -17.39 -2.52 -17.44
N GLN A 5 -17.72 -2.40 -16.17
CA GLN A 5 -16.73 -2.10 -15.13
C GLN A 5 -15.71 -3.25 -15.11
N ASN A 6 -14.50 -2.94 -15.55
CA ASN A 6 -13.37 -3.84 -15.36
C ASN A 6 -13.05 -3.90 -13.86
N ILE A 7 -13.69 -4.83 -13.16
CA ILE A 7 -13.32 -5.21 -11.81
C ILE A 7 -12.08 -6.10 -11.97
N TYR A 8 -10.91 -5.52 -11.80
CA TYR A 8 -9.68 -6.31 -11.70
C TYR A 8 -9.64 -6.97 -10.32
N SER A 9 -10.17 -8.18 -10.24
CA SER A 9 -9.84 -9.07 -9.15
C SER A 9 -8.42 -9.60 -9.39
N ILE A 10 -7.55 -9.55 -8.41
CA ILE A 10 -6.41 -10.48 -8.36
C ILE A 10 -7.04 -11.84 -8.11
N SER A 11 -7.54 -12.48 -9.16
CA SER A 11 -7.81 -13.90 -9.12
C SER A 11 -6.46 -14.58 -9.25
N LEU A 12 -5.81 -14.83 -8.13
CA LEU A 12 -4.87 -15.94 -8.08
C LEU A 12 -5.61 -17.16 -8.61
N PRO A 13 -4.95 -18.05 -9.40
CA PRO A 13 -5.56 -19.32 -9.72
C PRO A 13 -5.97 -19.95 -8.40
N ILE A 14 -7.28 -20.08 -8.20
CA ILE A 14 -7.85 -20.76 -7.05
C ILE A 14 -7.49 -22.24 -7.30
N ASN A 15 -6.36 -22.63 -6.74
CA ASN A 15 -5.98 -24.04 -6.72
C ASN A 15 -6.98 -24.76 -5.80
N ASP A 16 -7.29 -26.03 -6.06
CA ASP A 16 -8.13 -26.89 -5.20
C ASP A 16 -7.66 -27.00 -3.73
N SER A 17 -6.56 -26.31 -3.38
CA SER A 17 -6.04 -26.14 -2.02
C SER A 17 -6.86 -25.19 -1.12
N LEU A 18 -7.92 -24.56 -1.62
CA LEU A 18 -8.76 -23.63 -0.85
C LEU A 18 -9.49 -24.26 0.35
N MET A 19 -9.55 -25.58 0.41
CA MET A 19 -10.07 -26.34 1.56
C MET A 19 -8.97 -26.80 2.51
N GLN A 20 -7.71 -26.51 2.22
CA GLN A 20 -6.60 -26.95 3.06
C GLN A 20 -6.43 -25.99 4.25
N ARG A 21 -6.38 -26.55 5.45
CA ARG A 21 -6.06 -25.82 6.67
C ARG A 21 -4.68 -25.14 6.54
N ILE A 22 -4.61 -23.85 6.76
CA ILE A 22 -3.36 -23.08 6.75
C ILE A 22 -2.53 -23.48 7.98
N PRO A 23 -1.26 -23.90 7.81
CA PRO A 23 -0.40 -24.31 8.91
C PRO A 23 -0.18 -23.20 9.95
N ASP A 24 0.16 -23.62 11.17
CA ASP A 24 0.43 -22.68 12.26
C ASP A 24 1.68 -21.82 12.03
N SER A 25 2.61 -22.30 11.19
CA SER A 25 3.80 -21.55 10.75
C SER A 25 3.50 -20.44 9.76
N GLU A 26 2.38 -20.54 9.03
CA GLU A 26 1.98 -19.56 8.01
C GLU A 26 0.98 -18.54 8.59
N LEU A 27 -0.04 -19.01 9.29
CA LEU A 27 -1.00 -18.17 9.99
C LEU A 27 -0.68 -18.20 11.49
N ILE A 28 0.12 -17.27 11.97
CA ILE A 28 0.50 -17.22 13.38
C ILE A 28 -0.56 -16.46 14.16
N ILE A 29 -1.22 -17.16 15.08
CA ILE A 29 -2.23 -16.61 15.99
C ILE A 29 -1.70 -16.70 17.41
N ASN A 30 -1.74 -15.60 18.14
CA ASN A 30 -1.26 -15.54 19.52
C ASN A 30 -2.29 -16.10 20.53
N SER A 31 -1.93 -16.14 21.81
CA SER A 31 -2.80 -16.66 22.88
C SER A 31 -4.08 -15.86 23.08
N ARG A 32 -4.16 -14.63 22.58
CA ARG A 32 -5.36 -13.78 22.59
C ARG A 32 -6.33 -14.11 21.45
N GLY A 33 -5.93 -14.98 20.52
CA GLY A 33 -6.67 -15.26 19.29
C GLY A 33 -6.48 -14.19 18.22
N ALA A 34 -5.48 -13.33 18.38
CA ALA A 34 -5.15 -12.25 17.44
C ALA A 34 -4.03 -12.66 16.49
N ILE A 35 -3.99 -12.02 15.32
CA ILE A 35 -2.87 -12.20 14.40
C ILE A 35 -1.59 -11.62 15.00
N TYR A 36 -0.45 -12.22 14.69
CA TYR A 36 0.76 -12.09 15.49
C TYR A 36 1.37 -10.69 15.54
N HIS A 37 1.58 -10.05 14.38
CA HIS A 37 2.32 -8.76 14.37
C HIS A 37 1.41 -7.58 14.71
N LEU A 38 0.20 -7.53 14.17
CA LEU A 38 -0.74 -6.44 14.46
C LEU A 38 -1.41 -6.58 15.83
N ASP A 39 -1.43 -7.77 16.41
CA ASP A 39 -2.16 -8.11 17.63
C ASP A 39 -3.66 -7.71 17.56
N VAL A 40 -4.27 -7.91 16.39
CA VAL A 40 -5.67 -7.60 16.09
C VAL A 40 -6.44 -8.89 15.85
N ARG A 41 -7.67 -8.98 16.35
CA ARG A 41 -8.61 -10.05 16.03
C ARG A 41 -9.54 -9.62 14.89
N PRO A 42 -10.13 -10.57 14.13
CA PRO A 42 -11.02 -10.23 13.01
C PRO A 42 -12.16 -9.26 13.39
N GLU A 43 -12.75 -9.42 14.56
CA GLU A 43 -13.84 -8.58 15.05
C GLU A 43 -13.40 -7.19 15.52
N GLU A 44 -12.10 -6.97 15.72
CA GLU A 44 -11.52 -5.69 16.15
C GLU A 44 -11.14 -4.79 14.96
N LEU A 45 -11.31 -5.26 13.71
CA LEU A 45 -10.95 -4.57 12.49
C LEU A 45 -12.17 -4.06 11.73
N ALA A 46 -12.17 -2.77 11.36
CA ALA A 46 -13.15 -2.23 10.42
C ALA A 46 -12.79 -2.56 8.96
N THR A 47 -13.79 -2.57 8.09
CA THR A 47 -13.58 -2.76 6.64
C THR A 47 -13.05 -1.51 5.92
N THR A 48 -13.15 -0.34 6.55
CA THR A 48 -12.53 0.90 6.09
C THR A 48 -11.31 1.19 6.95
N ILE A 49 -10.14 1.20 6.34
CA ILE A 49 -8.87 1.29 7.04
C ILE A 49 -8.08 2.49 6.54
N ILE A 50 -7.65 3.32 7.47
CA ILE A 50 -6.66 4.37 7.23
C ILE A 50 -5.30 3.84 7.67
N VAL A 51 -4.31 3.84 6.78
CA VAL A 51 -2.95 3.46 7.12
C VAL A 51 -2.03 4.68 7.14
N VAL A 52 -1.19 4.76 8.16
CA VAL A 52 -0.20 5.81 8.37
C VAL A 52 1.18 5.19 8.61
N GLY A 53 2.26 5.87 8.21
CA GLY A 53 3.60 5.31 8.43
C GLY A 53 4.09 5.47 9.87
N ASP A 54 3.74 6.58 10.50
CA ASP A 54 4.21 6.98 11.83
C ASP A 54 3.19 6.57 12.90
N PRO A 55 3.60 5.81 13.94
CA PRO A 55 2.73 5.42 15.05
C PRO A 55 2.04 6.61 15.74
N GLU A 56 2.71 7.74 15.88
CA GLU A 56 2.12 8.94 16.51
C GLU A 56 0.95 9.52 15.72
N ARG A 57 0.89 9.28 14.41
CA ARG A 57 -0.24 9.74 13.57
C ARG A 57 -1.53 8.98 13.84
N VAL A 58 -1.48 7.78 14.38
CA VAL A 58 -2.70 7.03 14.73
C VAL A 58 -3.55 7.86 15.69
N LYS A 59 -2.94 8.42 16.72
CA LYS A 59 -3.64 9.30 17.69
C LYS A 59 -4.16 10.58 17.05
N LYS A 60 -3.39 11.18 16.11
CA LYS A 60 -3.80 12.38 15.38
C LYS A 60 -5.03 12.15 14.48
N VAL A 61 -5.22 10.94 14.00
CA VAL A 61 -6.42 10.56 13.23
C VAL A 61 -7.56 10.17 14.18
N SER A 62 -7.30 9.33 15.16
CA SER A 62 -8.35 8.81 16.03
C SER A 62 -8.93 9.83 17.02
N VAL A 63 -8.27 10.99 17.21
CA VAL A 63 -8.85 12.12 17.97
C VAL A 63 -10.15 12.64 17.33
N HIS A 64 -10.38 12.35 16.06
CA HIS A 64 -11.60 12.72 15.33
C HIS A 64 -12.68 11.64 15.38
N PHE A 65 -12.43 10.52 16.06
CA PHE A 65 -13.43 9.49 16.26
C PHE A 65 -14.41 9.92 17.36
N ASP A 66 -15.70 9.72 17.12
CA ASP A 66 -16.75 9.99 18.13
C ASP A 66 -16.64 8.97 19.28
N THR A 67 -16.31 7.73 18.95
CA THR A 67 -16.05 6.65 19.91
C THR A 67 -14.89 5.80 19.44
N ILE A 68 -14.06 5.35 20.38
CA ILE A 68 -12.98 4.38 20.13
C ILE A 68 -13.35 3.10 20.85
N GLU A 69 -13.48 2.00 20.10
CA GLU A 69 -13.82 0.68 20.63
C GLU A 69 -12.57 -0.12 21.03
N HIS A 70 -11.53 -0.02 20.18
CA HIS A 70 -10.30 -0.77 20.37
C HIS A 70 -9.08 0.13 20.23
N GLN A 71 -8.13 -0.02 21.13
CA GLN A 71 -6.80 0.60 21.09
C GLN A 71 -5.78 -0.49 21.37
N LEU A 72 -5.07 -0.89 20.34
CA LEU A 72 -4.13 -1.99 20.38
C LEU A 72 -2.75 -1.47 19.97
N GLN A 73 -1.71 -2.01 20.58
CA GLN A 73 -0.32 -1.70 20.22
C GLN A 73 0.55 -2.93 20.39
N HIS A 74 1.25 -3.28 19.34
CA HIS A 74 2.33 -4.26 19.37
C HIS A 74 3.47 -3.78 18.48
N ARG A 75 4.66 -3.62 19.06
CA ARG A 75 5.82 -3.03 18.38
C ARG A 75 5.47 -1.63 17.82
N GLU A 76 5.82 -1.38 16.55
CA GLU A 76 5.48 -0.15 15.80
C GLU A 76 4.04 -0.13 15.27
N PHE A 77 3.32 -1.22 15.38
CA PHE A 77 1.95 -1.33 14.90
C PHE A 77 0.98 -0.87 16.00
N ILE A 78 0.33 0.27 15.76
CA ILE A 78 -0.75 0.79 16.61
C ILE A 78 -2.02 0.74 15.78
N THR A 79 -3.09 0.16 16.36
CA THR A 79 -4.41 0.10 15.75
C THR A 79 -5.43 0.74 16.68
N HIS A 80 -6.14 1.76 16.18
CA HIS A 80 -7.35 2.27 16.82
C HIS A 80 -8.53 2.01 15.91
N THR A 81 -9.59 1.40 16.45
CA THR A 81 -10.84 1.14 15.74
C THR A 81 -11.99 1.82 16.45
N GLY A 82 -12.90 2.44 15.72
CA GLY A 82 -14.04 3.16 16.28
C GLY A 82 -14.92 3.79 15.21
N TYR A 83 -15.68 4.80 15.57
CA TYR A 83 -16.69 5.41 14.71
C TYR A 83 -16.48 6.90 14.48
N ILE A 84 -16.81 7.33 13.24
CA ILE A 84 -17.10 8.73 12.90
C ILE A 84 -18.52 8.75 12.31
N GLY A 85 -19.48 9.31 13.04
CA GLY A 85 -20.90 9.16 12.74
C GLY A 85 -21.29 7.69 12.73
N ASN A 86 -21.81 7.23 11.61
CA ASN A 86 -22.18 5.81 11.41
C ASN A 86 -21.10 4.99 10.68
N LYS A 87 -19.89 5.53 10.50
CA LYS A 87 -18.83 4.85 9.77
C LYS A 87 -17.85 4.20 10.73
N HIS A 88 -17.73 2.88 10.63
CA HIS A 88 -16.74 2.09 11.34
C HIS A 88 -15.40 2.17 10.63
N ILE A 89 -14.35 2.61 11.31
CA ILE A 89 -13.04 2.91 10.73
C ILE A 89 -11.95 2.38 11.64
N SER A 90 -10.95 1.75 11.06
CA SER A 90 -9.68 1.48 11.75
C SER A 90 -8.60 2.44 11.23
N VAL A 91 -7.73 2.90 12.11
CA VAL A 91 -6.48 3.57 11.73
C VAL A 91 -5.31 2.76 12.26
N ILE A 92 -4.34 2.48 11.36
CA ILE A 92 -3.23 1.55 11.65
C ILE A 92 -1.91 2.20 11.26
N SER A 93 -0.90 2.13 12.14
CA SER A 93 0.47 2.46 11.77
C SER A 93 1.14 1.27 11.08
N THR A 94 1.78 1.54 9.95
CA THR A 94 2.52 0.51 9.21
C THR A 94 4.02 0.50 9.55
N GLY A 95 4.51 1.46 10.33
CA GLY A 95 5.95 1.66 10.41
C GLY A 95 6.55 2.12 9.08
N ILE A 96 7.84 1.90 8.91
CA ILE A 96 8.63 2.32 7.75
C ILE A 96 9.24 1.09 7.08
N GLY A 97 9.21 1.07 5.75
CA GLY A 97 9.87 0.04 4.95
C GLY A 97 8.91 -0.93 4.27
N PRO A 98 9.36 -1.56 3.16
CA PRO A 98 8.54 -2.53 2.43
C PRO A 98 8.28 -3.82 3.20
N ASP A 99 9.18 -4.23 4.07
CA ASP A 99 9.06 -5.36 4.99
C ASP A 99 7.86 -5.21 5.95
N ASN A 100 7.73 -4.05 6.57
CA ASN A 100 6.57 -3.75 7.40
C ASN A 100 5.26 -3.69 6.59
N ILE A 101 5.33 -3.15 5.38
CA ILE A 101 4.17 -3.12 4.47
C ILE A 101 3.74 -4.55 4.12
N ASP A 102 4.69 -5.43 3.85
CA ASP A 102 4.42 -6.84 3.58
C ASP A 102 3.67 -7.50 4.73
N ILE A 103 4.17 -7.35 5.96
CA ILE A 103 3.52 -7.87 7.18
C ILE A 103 2.10 -7.32 7.32
N VAL A 104 1.94 -6.00 7.30
CA VAL A 104 0.65 -5.35 7.57
C VAL A 104 -0.40 -5.77 6.55
N PHE A 105 -0.08 -5.77 5.26
CA PHE A 105 -1.09 -6.07 4.25
C PHE A 105 -1.44 -7.56 4.18
N ASN A 106 -0.50 -8.47 4.42
CA ASN A 106 -0.81 -9.88 4.54
C ASN A 106 -1.67 -10.17 5.77
N GLU A 107 -1.38 -9.55 6.90
CA GLU A 107 -2.17 -9.74 8.12
C GLU A 107 -3.56 -9.10 8.03
N LEU A 108 -3.71 -7.94 7.37
CA LEU A 108 -5.03 -7.36 7.08
C LEU A 108 -5.86 -8.24 6.15
N ASP A 109 -5.22 -8.81 5.13
CA ASP A 109 -5.88 -9.76 4.22
C ASP A 109 -6.33 -11.02 4.97
N ALA A 110 -5.48 -11.56 5.83
CA ALA A 110 -5.81 -12.73 6.66
C ALA A 110 -6.98 -12.44 7.61
N LEU A 111 -6.97 -11.31 8.32
CA LEU A 111 -8.07 -10.89 9.21
C LEU A 111 -9.41 -10.82 8.47
N ALA A 112 -9.40 -10.30 7.25
CA ALA A 112 -10.60 -10.13 6.44
C ALA A 112 -11.10 -11.44 5.82
N LYS A 113 -10.19 -12.33 5.40
CA LYS A 113 -10.51 -13.42 4.47
C LYS A 113 -10.26 -14.83 5.00
N ILE A 114 -9.61 -14.99 6.15
CA ILE A 114 -9.36 -16.28 6.77
C ILE A 114 -10.24 -16.44 8.00
N ASP A 115 -10.84 -17.58 8.15
CA ASP A 115 -11.50 -18.00 9.37
C ASP A 115 -10.43 -18.54 10.33
N PHE A 116 -10.26 -17.89 11.49
CA PHE A 116 -9.18 -18.22 12.42
C PHE A 116 -9.42 -19.50 13.23
N GLU A 117 -10.67 -19.95 13.36
CA GLU A 117 -11.00 -21.20 14.03
C GLU A 117 -10.68 -22.39 13.13
N THR A 118 -11.17 -22.36 11.91
CA THR A 118 -10.94 -23.42 10.92
C THR A 118 -9.59 -23.30 10.22
N ARG A 119 -8.98 -22.13 10.27
CA ARG A 119 -7.74 -21.74 9.56
C ARG A 119 -7.84 -21.95 8.06
N ALA A 120 -8.99 -21.70 7.50
CA ALA A 120 -9.30 -21.86 6.08
C ALA A 120 -9.77 -20.52 5.48
N ILE A 121 -9.61 -20.38 4.17
CA ILE A 121 -10.12 -19.20 3.46
C ILE A 121 -11.65 -19.20 3.53
N LYS A 122 -12.23 -18.05 3.90
CA LYS A 122 -13.69 -17.87 3.96
C LYS A 122 -14.31 -18.05 2.57
N LYS A 123 -15.51 -18.62 2.50
CA LYS A 123 -16.25 -18.74 1.24
C LYS A 123 -16.63 -17.38 0.66
N GLU A 124 -16.98 -16.43 1.54
CA GLU A 124 -17.28 -15.04 1.18
C GLU A 124 -16.14 -14.15 1.63
N LEU A 125 -15.46 -13.53 0.65
CA LEU A 125 -14.31 -12.70 0.91
C LEU A 125 -14.73 -11.26 1.23
N THR A 126 -14.34 -10.77 2.40
CA THR A 126 -14.59 -9.38 2.80
C THR A 126 -13.68 -8.42 2.03
N LYS A 127 -14.27 -7.42 1.42
CA LYS A 127 -13.54 -6.35 0.73
C LYS A 127 -13.11 -5.27 1.73
N LEU A 128 -11.83 -4.92 1.71
CA LEU A 128 -11.27 -3.82 2.49
C LEU A 128 -11.14 -2.55 1.63
N ASN A 129 -11.47 -1.40 2.21
CA ASN A 129 -11.19 -0.09 1.64
C ASN A 129 -10.00 0.52 2.39
N ILE A 130 -8.84 0.58 1.73
CA ILE A 130 -7.61 1.04 2.37
C ILE A 130 -7.19 2.39 1.80
N ILE A 131 -7.03 3.38 2.67
CA ILE A 131 -6.59 4.73 2.33
C ILE A 131 -5.29 5.03 3.09
N ARG A 132 -4.22 5.35 2.36
CA ARG A 132 -2.97 5.73 2.99
C ARG A 132 -2.83 7.24 3.11
N PHE A 133 -2.58 7.70 4.32
CA PHE A 133 -2.10 9.05 4.59
C PHE A 133 -0.61 9.03 4.93
N GLY A 134 0.20 9.67 4.09
CA GLY A 134 1.65 9.73 4.26
C GLY A 134 2.21 11.10 3.94
N THR A 135 3.46 11.30 4.30
CA THR A 135 4.29 12.41 3.84
C THR A 135 5.28 11.91 2.80
N SER A 136 5.67 12.74 1.86
CA SER A 136 6.59 12.38 0.77
C SER A 136 7.38 13.59 0.32
N GLY A 137 8.53 13.39 -0.33
CA GLY A 137 9.24 14.46 -1.02
C GLY A 137 8.59 14.76 -2.37
N SER A 138 8.42 16.03 -2.74
CA SER A 138 8.06 16.41 -4.10
C SER A 138 9.24 16.20 -5.04
N LEU A 139 8.95 15.79 -6.28
CA LEU A 139 9.91 15.72 -7.39
C LEU A 139 9.65 16.79 -8.46
N GLN A 140 8.58 17.58 -8.31
CA GLN A 140 8.22 18.64 -9.23
C GLN A 140 8.37 20.00 -8.53
N ALA A 141 9.08 20.92 -9.19
CA ALA A 141 9.39 22.25 -8.61
C ALA A 141 8.16 23.16 -8.51
N ASP A 142 7.13 22.90 -9.31
CA ASP A 142 5.88 23.65 -9.34
C ASP A 142 4.86 23.17 -8.30
N ILE A 143 5.17 22.12 -7.54
CA ILE A 143 4.33 21.65 -6.43
C ILE A 143 4.87 22.22 -5.12
N PRO A 144 4.19 23.22 -4.52
CA PRO A 144 4.63 23.83 -3.27
C PRO A 144 4.70 22.84 -2.10
N VAL A 145 5.52 23.19 -1.09
CA VAL A 145 5.51 22.49 0.21
C VAL A 145 4.10 22.58 0.81
N ASP A 146 3.71 21.57 1.57
CA ASP A 146 2.38 21.43 2.19
C ASP A 146 1.22 21.23 1.20
N SER A 147 1.51 20.96 -0.07
CA SER A 147 0.47 20.58 -1.03
C SER A 147 -0.11 19.21 -0.75
N PHE A 148 -1.42 19.06 -0.95
CA PHE A 148 -2.06 17.76 -1.00
C PHE A 148 -1.86 17.11 -2.37
N VAL A 149 -1.34 15.89 -2.37
CA VAL A 149 -1.09 15.13 -3.58
C VAL A 149 -1.79 13.77 -3.53
N ALA A 150 -2.43 13.39 -4.63
CA ALA A 150 -3.10 12.10 -4.79
C ALA A 150 -2.37 11.23 -5.81
N SER A 151 -2.06 9.99 -5.43
CA SER A 151 -1.38 9.04 -6.31
C SER A 151 -2.38 8.42 -7.28
N THR A 152 -2.27 8.76 -8.57
CA THR A 152 -3.02 8.07 -9.63
C THR A 152 -2.47 6.69 -9.89
N HIS A 153 -1.15 6.55 -9.78
CA HIS A 153 -0.43 5.29 -9.92
C HIS A 153 0.67 5.21 -8.87
N GLY A 154 1.05 3.99 -8.57
CA GLY A 154 2.24 3.68 -7.84
C GLY A 154 3.25 2.94 -8.69
N LEU A 155 4.50 3.34 -8.59
CA LEU A 155 5.63 2.70 -9.21
C LEU A 155 6.59 2.23 -8.12
N GLY A 156 6.71 0.92 -7.94
CA GLY A 156 7.57 0.31 -6.93
C GLY A 156 8.96 0.03 -7.48
N LEU A 157 9.98 0.49 -6.76
CA LEU A 157 11.40 0.20 -6.98
C LEU A 157 12.00 -0.60 -5.82
N ASP A 158 11.16 -1.18 -4.98
CA ASP A 158 11.54 -1.93 -3.78
C ASP A 158 11.61 -3.45 -4.00
N ASN A 159 11.22 -3.92 -5.16
CA ASN A 159 11.15 -5.33 -5.55
C ASN A 159 10.10 -6.18 -4.81
N LEU A 160 9.34 -5.65 -3.84
CA LEU A 160 8.48 -6.44 -2.97
C LEU A 160 7.48 -7.31 -3.75
N LEU A 161 6.75 -6.74 -4.71
CA LEU A 161 5.73 -7.49 -5.44
C LEU A 161 6.28 -8.53 -6.42
N ASN A 162 7.57 -8.56 -6.67
CA ASN A 162 8.19 -9.62 -7.48
C ASN A 162 8.22 -10.98 -6.75
N PHE A 163 7.97 -11.00 -5.43
CA PHE A 163 7.81 -12.23 -4.66
C PHE A 163 6.39 -12.79 -4.69
N TYR A 164 5.43 -12.07 -5.27
CA TYR A 164 4.03 -12.45 -5.33
C TYR A 164 3.60 -12.79 -6.76
N ALA A 165 2.75 -13.81 -6.90
CA ALA A 165 2.06 -14.10 -8.16
C ALA A 165 0.94 -13.08 -8.36
N TYR A 166 1.08 -12.17 -9.33
CA TYR A 166 0.03 -11.21 -9.70
C TYR A 166 0.01 -10.97 -11.21
N GLN A 167 -1.15 -10.57 -11.71
CA GLN A 167 -1.29 -10.24 -13.13
C GLN A 167 -1.12 -8.73 -13.33
N LYS A 168 -0.14 -8.36 -14.16
CA LYS A 168 0.05 -6.97 -14.59
C LYS A 168 -0.99 -6.66 -15.68
N SER A 169 -1.71 -5.55 -15.54
CA SER A 169 -2.54 -5.04 -16.64
C SER A 169 -1.66 -4.55 -17.79
N ASP A 170 -2.23 -4.41 -18.98
CA ASP A 170 -1.47 -3.92 -20.14
C ASP A 170 -1.02 -2.46 -19.93
N SER A 171 -1.81 -1.64 -19.24
CA SER A 171 -1.42 -0.28 -18.85
C SER A 171 -0.26 -0.26 -17.84
N ASP A 172 -0.25 -1.19 -16.88
CA ASP A 172 0.85 -1.28 -15.91
C ASP A 172 2.14 -1.73 -16.59
N LYS A 173 2.05 -2.71 -17.52
CA LYS A 173 3.21 -3.12 -18.35
C LYS A 173 3.74 -1.97 -19.18
N ALA A 174 2.88 -1.26 -19.91
CA ALA A 174 3.28 -0.12 -20.73
C ALA A 174 3.97 0.98 -19.89
N MET A 175 3.49 1.24 -18.68
CA MET A 175 4.13 2.18 -17.76
C MET A 175 5.51 1.70 -17.32
N ILE A 176 5.67 0.42 -16.96
CA ILE A 176 6.94 -0.18 -16.56
C ILE A 176 7.95 -0.11 -17.72
N ASP A 177 7.55 -0.48 -18.93
CA ASP A 177 8.40 -0.47 -20.12
C ASP A 177 8.85 0.96 -20.46
N ALA A 178 7.93 1.92 -20.43
CA ALA A 178 8.26 3.33 -20.60
C ALA A 178 9.23 3.83 -19.54
N PHE A 179 9.04 3.42 -18.27
CA PHE A 179 9.89 3.80 -17.16
C PHE A 179 11.33 3.26 -17.33
N ILE A 180 11.48 1.97 -17.62
CA ILE A 180 12.79 1.35 -17.85
C ILE A 180 13.50 2.02 -19.02
N THR A 181 12.79 2.26 -20.11
CA THR A 181 13.35 2.88 -21.32
C THR A 181 13.84 4.29 -21.08
N GLN A 182 13.02 5.14 -20.44
CA GLN A 182 13.37 6.55 -20.22
C GLN A 182 14.46 6.73 -19.16
N THR A 183 14.39 5.95 -18.06
CA THR A 183 15.34 6.08 -16.95
C THR A 183 16.62 5.30 -17.17
N LYS A 184 16.66 4.37 -18.13
CA LYS A 184 17.75 3.40 -18.32
C LYS A 184 18.08 2.69 -17.01
N LEU A 185 17.02 2.27 -16.29
CA LEU A 185 17.15 1.58 -15.00
C LEU A 185 17.86 0.23 -15.21
N ASP A 186 18.78 -0.08 -14.31
CA ASP A 186 19.39 -1.41 -14.26
C ASP A 186 18.41 -2.40 -13.59
N THR A 187 17.76 -3.20 -14.42
CA THR A 187 16.79 -4.20 -13.99
C THR A 187 17.40 -5.37 -13.22
N ALA A 188 18.73 -5.53 -13.24
CA ALA A 188 19.41 -6.51 -12.39
C ALA A 188 19.41 -6.09 -10.91
N ILE A 189 19.32 -4.78 -10.63
CA ILE A 189 19.25 -4.24 -9.26
C ILE A 189 17.78 -4.09 -8.82
N THR A 190 16.95 -3.56 -9.73
CA THR A 190 15.55 -3.25 -9.42
C THR A 190 14.65 -3.67 -10.57
N ASN A 191 13.72 -4.58 -10.29
CA ASN A 191 12.68 -4.96 -11.24
C ASN A 191 11.39 -4.19 -10.90
N PRO A 192 11.06 -3.10 -11.60
CA PRO A 192 9.95 -2.23 -11.22
C PRO A 192 8.60 -2.89 -11.43
N TYR A 193 7.64 -2.46 -10.64
CA TYR A 193 6.23 -2.81 -10.80
C TYR A 193 5.34 -1.57 -10.70
N ALA A 194 4.15 -1.61 -11.28
CA ALA A 194 3.24 -0.48 -11.27
C ALA A 194 1.80 -0.93 -11.03
N PHE A 195 1.01 -0.05 -10.42
CA PHE A 195 -0.43 -0.21 -10.23
C PHE A 195 -1.16 1.12 -10.30
N SER A 196 -2.34 1.10 -10.89
CA SER A 196 -3.27 2.22 -10.83
C SER A 196 -3.88 2.33 -9.44
N GLY A 197 -4.10 3.54 -8.96
CA GLY A 197 -4.92 3.81 -7.79
C GLY A 197 -6.39 3.44 -8.02
N SER A 198 -7.18 3.43 -6.96
CA SER A 198 -8.63 3.22 -7.06
C SER A 198 -9.31 4.45 -7.66
N ASP A 199 -9.91 4.32 -8.86
CA ASP A 199 -10.65 5.40 -9.51
C ASP A 199 -11.78 5.94 -8.64
N MET A 200 -12.47 5.05 -7.91
CA MET A 200 -13.53 5.43 -6.98
C MET A 200 -13.01 6.33 -5.85
N LEU A 201 -11.88 5.95 -5.22
CA LEU A 201 -11.30 6.73 -4.12
C LEU A 201 -10.69 8.03 -4.65
N LEU A 202 -10.00 8.00 -5.80
CA LEU A 202 -9.47 9.19 -6.43
C LEU A 202 -10.58 10.20 -6.76
N LYS A 203 -11.67 9.75 -7.39
CA LYS A 203 -12.81 10.61 -7.67
C LYS A 203 -13.43 11.23 -6.41
N LYS A 204 -13.47 10.46 -5.32
CA LYS A 204 -14.11 10.87 -4.07
C LYS A 204 -13.27 11.80 -3.22
N PHE A 205 -11.94 11.61 -3.18
CA PHE A 205 -11.07 12.25 -2.20
C PHE A 205 -9.98 13.15 -2.77
N SER A 206 -9.83 13.27 -4.10
CA SER A 206 -8.73 14.04 -4.68
C SER A 206 -9.16 15.31 -5.42
N GLU A 207 -10.35 15.84 -5.13
CA GLU A 207 -10.75 17.15 -5.62
C GLU A 207 -9.83 18.22 -5.04
N GLY A 208 -9.29 19.09 -5.89
CA GLY A 208 -8.32 20.12 -5.49
C GLY A 208 -6.89 19.63 -5.19
N PHE A 209 -6.62 18.32 -5.27
CA PHE A 209 -5.29 17.77 -5.06
C PHE A 209 -4.47 17.72 -6.35
N GLN A 210 -3.16 17.91 -6.24
CA GLN A 210 -2.22 17.57 -7.31
C GLN A 210 -2.24 16.06 -7.55
N LYS A 211 -2.26 15.63 -8.82
CA LYS A 211 -2.39 14.21 -9.18
C LYS A 211 -1.19 13.75 -10.00
N GLY A 212 -0.70 12.55 -9.71
CA GLY A 212 0.39 11.97 -10.49
C GLY A 212 0.90 10.66 -9.92
N ILE A 213 2.05 10.22 -10.40
CA ILE A 213 2.67 8.94 -10.05
C ILE A 213 3.45 9.11 -8.74
N THR A 214 3.33 8.14 -7.84
CA THR A 214 4.18 8.02 -6.66
C THR A 214 5.20 6.92 -6.87
N VAL A 215 6.48 7.22 -6.70
CA VAL A 215 7.56 6.23 -6.68
C VAL A 215 7.82 5.77 -5.26
N THR A 216 7.92 4.46 -5.07
CA THR A 216 8.31 3.83 -3.81
C THR A 216 9.68 3.21 -3.93
N CYS A 217 10.59 3.58 -3.04
CA CYS A 217 11.96 3.05 -2.98
C CYS A 217 12.16 2.17 -1.74
N LEU A 218 13.12 1.24 -1.84
CA LEU A 218 13.49 0.33 -0.77
C LEU A 218 14.00 1.04 0.49
N GLY A 219 14.63 2.21 0.33
CA GLY A 219 15.22 2.96 1.43
C GLY A 219 15.20 4.46 1.18
N PHE A 220 15.56 5.24 2.22
CA PHE A 220 15.48 6.70 2.18
C PHE A 220 16.68 7.39 1.53
N PHE A 221 17.91 6.86 1.71
CA PHE A 221 19.11 7.51 1.20
C PHE A 221 19.49 7.00 -0.19
N GLY A 222 20.36 6.02 -0.30
CA GLY A 222 20.86 5.49 -1.57
C GLY A 222 19.78 5.10 -2.56
N PRO A 223 18.74 4.32 -2.17
CA PRO A 223 17.65 3.96 -3.06
C PRO A 223 16.81 5.13 -3.59
N GLN A 224 16.83 6.29 -2.90
CA GLN A 224 16.19 7.53 -3.38
C GLN A 224 17.19 8.49 -4.04
N GLY A 225 18.43 8.09 -4.28
CA GLY A 225 19.43 8.93 -4.86
C GLY A 225 20.01 10.01 -3.93
N ARG A 226 19.82 9.88 -2.62
CA ARG A 226 20.31 10.83 -1.61
C ARG A 226 21.71 10.46 -1.15
N VAL A 227 22.60 11.44 -1.12
CA VAL A 227 24.00 11.27 -0.70
C VAL A 227 24.26 12.00 0.60
N LEU A 228 24.87 11.31 1.56
CA LEU A 228 25.54 11.93 2.71
C LEU A 228 27.07 11.72 2.54
N ARG A 229 27.60 10.65 3.12
CA ARG A 229 29.03 10.31 3.04
C ARG A 229 29.32 9.16 2.06
N LEU A 230 28.38 8.23 1.93
CA LEU A 230 28.55 7.07 1.06
C LEU A 230 28.16 7.42 -0.38
N GLY A 231 29.04 7.08 -1.36
CA GLY A 231 28.75 7.26 -2.78
C GLY A 231 27.64 6.32 -3.28
N LEU A 232 27.00 6.70 -4.37
CA LEU A 232 25.93 5.92 -5.00
C LEU A 232 26.49 5.06 -6.12
N ALA A 233 26.01 3.83 -6.23
CA ALA A 233 26.29 2.96 -7.38
C ALA A 233 25.62 3.49 -8.68
N SER A 234 24.44 4.11 -8.56
CA SER A 234 23.70 4.73 -9.66
C SER A 234 23.32 6.17 -9.31
N PRO A 235 24.20 7.14 -9.59
CA PRO A 235 23.90 8.56 -9.36
C PRO A 235 22.85 9.07 -10.38
N GLY A 236 22.19 10.20 -10.06
CA GLY A 236 21.25 10.88 -10.96
C GLY A 236 19.86 10.25 -11.03
N LEU A 237 19.48 9.38 -10.07
CA LEU A 237 18.15 8.79 -10.03
C LEU A 237 17.05 9.87 -9.93
N VAL A 238 17.24 10.87 -9.08
CA VAL A 238 16.26 11.94 -8.88
C VAL A 238 15.96 12.67 -10.18
N ASP A 239 17.01 13.05 -10.94
CA ASP A 239 16.87 13.71 -12.25
C ASP A 239 16.08 12.85 -13.24
N LYS A 240 16.37 11.55 -13.29
CA LYS A 240 15.64 10.61 -14.14
C LYS A 240 14.16 10.51 -13.75
N LEU A 241 13.87 10.46 -12.46
CA LEU A 241 12.50 10.41 -11.95
C LEU A 241 11.74 11.71 -12.23
N THR A 242 12.38 12.86 -12.07
CA THR A 242 11.79 14.18 -12.31
C THR A 242 11.37 14.36 -13.77
N HIS A 243 12.16 13.83 -14.70
CA HIS A 243 11.91 13.96 -16.14
C HIS A 243 11.04 12.82 -16.71
N PHE A 244 10.71 11.81 -15.92
CA PHE A 244 9.87 10.72 -16.40
C PHE A 244 8.45 11.20 -16.70
N LYS A 245 7.94 10.85 -17.88
CA LYS A 245 6.58 11.16 -18.30
C LYS A 245 5.97 10.01 -19.10
N VAL A 246 4.73 9.67 -18.81
CA VAL A 246 3.93 8.74 -19.59
C VAL A 246 2.53 9.32 -19.78
N SER A 247 2.12 9.52 -21.05
CA SER A 247 0.92 10.31 -21.38
C SER A 247 0.97 11.67 -20.67
N ASP A 248 -0.05 12.04 -19.91
CA ASP A 248 -0.12 13.28 -19.13
C ASP A 248 0.32 13.11 -17.67
N SER A 249 0.82 11.93 -17.31
CA SER A 249 1.22 11.61 -15.94
C SER A 249 2.74 11.76 -15.76
N VAL A 250 3.12 12.50 -14.70
CA VAL A 250 4.51 12.67 -14.24
C VAL A 250 4.67 12.08 -12.85
N ILE A 251 5.92 11.81 -12.45
CA ILE A 251 6.21 11.43 -11.07
C ILE A 251 6.19 12.70 -10.22
N ILE A 252 5.22 12.80 -9.33
CA ILE A 252 5.04 13.99 -8.49
C ILE A 252 5.69 13.83 -7.13
N LYS A 253 5.91 12.62 -6.65
CA LYS A 253 6.49 12.39 -5.34
C LYS A 253 7.25 11.08 -5.22
N ILE A 254 8.16 11.04 -4.26
CA ILE A 254 8.96 9.89 -3.89
C ILE A 254 8.79 9.59 -2.40
N GLU A 255 8.66 8.33 -2.04
CA GLU A 255 8.55 7.89 -0.65
C GLU A 255 9.20 6.51 -0.43
N MET A 256 9.25 6.06 0.81
CA MET A 256 9.77 4.76 1.21
C MET A 256 8.63 3.91 1.79
N GLY A 257 8.57 2.63 1.34
CA GLY A 257 7.64 1.64 1.90
C GLY A 257 6.16 1.98 1.70
N LYS A 258 5.75 2.12 0.45
CA LYS A 258 4.34 2.13 0.09
C LYS A 258 4.06 0.97 -0.86
N LEU A 259 3.30 0.01 -0.41
CA LEU A 259 2.64 -0.90 -1.31
C LEU A 259 1.46 -0.14 -1.94
N ILE A 260 1.58 0.19 -3.22
CA ILE A 260 0.43 0.65 -3.97
C ILE A 260 -0.20 -0.58 -4.56
N ASN A 261 -1.08 -1.16 -3.79
CA ASN A 261 -1.82 -2.32 -4.22
C ASN A 261 -3.20 -1.88 -4.70
N LYS A 262 -3.65 -2.44 -5.81
CA LYS A 262 -5.07 -2.61 -6.12
C LYS A 262 -5.80 -3.46 -5.05
N ALA A 263 -5.13 -3.84 -3.98
CA ALA A 263 -5.75 -4.54 -2.85
C ALA A 263 -6.91 -3.77 -2.20
N GLY A 264 -7.05 -2.47 -2.43
CA GLY A 264 -8.32 -1.80 -2.23
C GLY A 264 -9.43 -2.30 -3.17
N ALA A 265 -9.11 -3.22 -4.06
CA ALA A 265 -10.04 -3.90 -4.95
C ALA A 265 -10.13 -5.42 -4.65
N CYS A 266 -9.46 -5.88 -3.60
CA CYS A 266 -9.64 -7.24 -3.10
C CYS A 266 -10.85 -7.32 -2.21
#